data_929d2b625eb84fd676362380dcc7315b
#
_entry.id   929d2b625eb84fd676362380dcc7315b
#
_cell.length_a   1.000
_cell.length_b   1.000
_cell.length_c   1.000
_cell.angle_alpha   90.00
_cell.angle_beta   90.00
_cell.angle_gamma   90.00
#
_symmetry.space_group_name_H-M   'P 1'
#
loop_
_entity.id
_entity.type
_entity.pdbx_description
1 polymer ?
#
loop_
_entity_poly.entity_id
_entity_poly.type
_entity_poly.pdbx_seq_one_letter_code
_entity_poly.pdbx_strand_id
1 'polypeptide(L)'
;MIDPQLRLRQICLVAHDLEWTSGMLSAAFDAPVVFRDPRMAAGGNLTNTHIRLGDSFLETVCPSDKAWANSTTQTRLLERNGDCGYMAIVQVPDIALASRSMAAQGSGTGIVSGDWNVCPGEPGTGLAGVTAGRYQLGEPLPKEPGTVSGVNVQYHPRDFGTLAEIQENWPGQDQFPHNKGTYYPAGNTWQRDVDARPVGGVTSGFAAVEIAVRSIDPQQVCRHWQAGLGAGCEIDADNPATLHLAGGQTMRFVEPGPDGRTGVVGVDLFALPGAPRRFSSIEICDVHWTLVDPV
;
A
#
# COMPACT_ATOMS: atom_id res chain seq x y z
N MET A 1 4.85 -22.99 -6.91
CA MET A 1 3.65 -22.30 -7.42
C MET A 1 3.56 -21.02 -6.59
N ILE A 2 3.75 -19.87 -7.22
CA ILE A 2 3.73 -18.57 -6.54
C ILE A 2 2.29 -18.34 -6.09
N ASP A 3 2.09 -17.98 -4.82
CA ASP A 3 0.77 -17.72 -4.26
C ASP A 3 0.19 -16.47 -4.94
N PRO A 4 -0.94 -16.57 -5.66
CA PRO A 4 -1.51 -15.42 -6.37
C PRO A 4 -2.01 -14.31 -5.44
N GLN A 5 -2.04 -14.55 -4.14
CA GLN A 5 -2.40 -13.55 -3.15
C GLN A 5 -1.21 -12.72 -2.65
N LEU A 6 0.03 -13.18 -2.85
CA LEU A 6 1.21 -12.39 -2.52
C LEU A 6 1.52 -11.40 -3.63
N ARG A 7 1.28 -10.11 -3.39
CA ARG A 7 1.47 -9.07 -4.40
C ARG A 7 1.63 -7.68 -3.80
N LEU A 8 2.28 -6.81 -4.54
CA LEU A 8 2.26 -5.38 -4.28
C LEU A 8 0.84 -4.88 -4.53
N ARG A 9 0.18 -4.44 -3.47
CA ARG A 9 -1.25 -4.14 -3.50
C ARG A 9 -1.53 -2.66 -3.65
N GLN A 10 -0.78 -1.84 -2.91
CA GLN A 10 -1.03 -0.42 -2.83
C GLN A 10 0.27 0.35 -2.61
N ILE A 11 0.36 1.49 -3.23
CA ILE A 11 1.37 2.51 -2.95
C ILE A 11 0.66 3.73 -2.38
N CYS A 12 1.21 4.30 -1.31
CA CYS A 12 0.65 5.50 -0.70
C CYS A 12 1.59 6.69 -0.86
N LEU A 13 1.00 7.79 -1.28
CA LEU A 13 1.62 9.10 -1.35
C LEU A 13 1.08 9.97 -0.23
N VAL A 14 1.91 10.91 0.23
CA VAL A 14 1.47 11.99 1.10
C VAL A 14 1.65 13.31 0.37
N ALA A 15 0.66 14.18 0.42
CA ALA A 15 0.66 15.46 -0.29
C ALA A 15 0.05 16.59 0.54
N HIS A 16 0.47 17.82 0.25
CA HIS A 16 -0.10 19.03 0.85
C HIS A 16 -1.49 19.34 0.30
N ASP A 17 -1.73 19.06 -0.97
CA ASP A 17 -3.00 19.31 -1.65
C ASP A 17 -3.54 18.02 -2.26
N LEU A 18 -4.58 17.45 -1.61
CA LEU A 18 -5.18 16.20 -2.03
C LEU A 18 -5.83 16.27 -3.41
N GLU A 19 -6.55 17.37 -3.68
CA GLU A 19 -7.31 17.49 -4.93
C GLU A 19 -6.39 17.73 -6.12
N TRP A 20 -5.40 18.58 -5.95
CA TRP A 20 -4.41 18.85 -6.98
C TRP A 20 -3.62 17.58 -7.34
N THR A 21 -3.07 16.91 -6.34
CA THR A 21 -2.28 15.69 -6.54
C THR A 21 -3.10 14.56 -7.15
N SER A 22 -4.30 14.33 -6.62
CA SER A 22 -5.19 13.30 -7.16
C SER A 22 -5.63 13.62 -8.59
N GLY A 23 -5.85 14.89 -8.90
CA GLY A 23 -6.16 15.37 -10.24
C GLY A 23 -5.01 15.11 -11.24
N MET A 24 -3.77 15.38 -10.85
CA MET A 24 -2.59 15.10 -11.66
C MET A 24 -2.41 13.60 -11.93
N LEU A 25 -2.50 12.78 -10.88
CA LEU A 25 -2.39 11.33 -11.00
C LEU A 25 -3.52 10.74 -11.86
N SER A 26 -4.76 11.20 -11.64
CA SER A 26 -5.92 10.80 -12.43
C SER A 26 -5.75 11.13 -13.91
N ALA A 27 -5.24 12.32 -14.23
CA ALA A 27 -4.97 12.73 -15.60
C ALA A 27 -3.82 11.94 -16.23
N ALA A 28 -2.73 11.71 -15.50
CA ALA A 28 -1.56 10.97 -15.98
C ALA A 28 -1.91 9.50 -16.30
N PHE A 29 -2.65 8.85 -15.40
CA PHE A 29 -2.98 7.43 -15.55
C PHE A 29 -4.30 7.18 -16.29
N ASP A 30 -5.03 8.23 -16.65
CA ASP A 30 -6.38 8.13 -17.24
C ASP A 30 -7.33 7.31 -16.38
N ALA A 31 -7.24 7.47 -15.08
CA ALA A 31 -7.93 6.67 -14.08
C ALA A 31 -8.63 7.59 -13.07
N PRO A 32 -9.95 7.43 -12.84
CA PRO A 32 -10.66 8.29 -11.91
C PRO A 32 -10.32 7.97 -10.45
N VAL A 33 -10.50 8.96 -9.58
CA VAL A 33 -10.63 8.69 -8.14
C VAL A 33 -11.88 7.83 -7.92
N VAL A 34 -11.69 6.64 -7.36
CA VAL A 34 -12.75 5.64 -7.17
C VAL A 34 -13.29 5.61 -5.76
N PHE A 35 -12.51 6.08 -4.78
CA PHE A 35 -12.88 6.02 -3.38
C PHE A 35 -12.22 7.12 -2.55
N ARG A 36 -12.93 7.53 -1.50
CA ARG A 36 -12.44 8.37 -0.39
C ARG A 36 -12.91 7.71 0.90
N ASP A 37 -11.99 7.39 1.80
CA ASP A 37 -12.36 6.70 3.04
C ASP A 37 -12.97 7.70 4.05
N PRO A 38 -14.27 7.62 4.31
CA PRO A 38 -14.93 8.53 5.25
C PRO A 38 -14.44 8.33 6.69
N ARG A 39 -13.83 7.18 7.00
CA ARG A 39 -13.32 6.89 8.34
C ARG A 39 -12.04 7.68 8.61
N MET A 40 -11.18 7.85 7.61
CA MET A 40 -9.99 8.70 7.75
C MET A 40 -10.38 10.16 8.01
N ALA A 41 -11.34 10.67 7.26
CA ALA A 41 -11.88 12.01 7.47
C ALA A 41 -12.55 12.16 8.85
N ALA A 42 -13.31 11.16 9.29
CA ALA A 42 -13.97 11.16 10.61
C ALA A 42 -12.97 11.09 11.78
N GLY A 43 -11.83 10.40 11.61
CA GLY A 43 -10.71 10.42 12.55
C GLY A 43 -10.08 11.81 12.70
N GLY A 44 -10.29 12.67 11.71
CA GLY A 44 -9.94 14.08 11.72
C GLY A 44 -8.44 14.37 11.54
N ASN A 45 -7.60 13.38 11.27
CA ASN A 45 -6.16 13.59 11.07
C ASN A 45 -5.77 13.57 9.59
N LEU A 46 -6.43 12.74 8.79
CA LEU A 46 -6.10 12.55 7.37
C LEU A 46 -7.38 12.55 6.53
N THR A 47 -7.22 12.97 5.28
CA THR A 47 -8.17 12.68 4.20
C THR A 47 -7.43 11.92 3.11
N ASN A 48 -8.13 11.15 2.29
CA ASN A 48 -7.49 10.38 1.25
C ASN A 48 -8.32 10.28 -0.02
N THR A 49 -7.65 9.86 -1.07
CA THR A 49 -8.24 9.40 -2.33
C THR A 49 -7.60 8.10 -2.74
N HIS A 50 -8.37 7.26 -3.43
CA HIS A 50 -7.84 6.07 -4.09
C HIS A 50 -8.10 6.14 -5.59
N ILE A 51 -7.06 5.85 -6.36
CA ILE A 51 -7.12 5.61 -7.79
C ILE A 51 -6.85 4.12 -7.99
N ARG A 52 -7.68 3.46 -8.77
CA ARG A 52 -7.49 2.06 -9.10
C ARG A 52 -6.63 1.91 -10.34
N LEU A 53 -5.59 1.09 -10.24
CA LEU A 53 -4.69 0.73 -11.33
C LEU A 53 -4.72 -0.79 -11.51
N GLY A 54 -5.54 -1.28 -12.44
CA GLY A 54 -5.78 -2.71 -12.56
C GLY A 54 -6.44 -3.29 -11.31
N ASP A 55 -5.77 -4.21 -10.64
CA ASP A 55 -6.17 -4.79 -9.35
C ASP A 55 -5.37 -4.24 -8.16
N SER A 56 -4.65 -3.17 -8.38
CA SER A 56 -3.84 -2.45 -7.40
C SER A 56 -4.37 -1.03 -7.17
N PHE A 57 -3.85 -0.36 -6.16
CA PHE A 57 -4.35 0.94 -5.75
C PHE A 57 -3.24 1.92 -5.50
N LEU A 58 -3.48 3.13 -5.93
CA LEU A 58 -2.71 4.29 -5.57
C LEU A 58 -3.53 5.12 -4.60
N GLU A 59 -3.04 5.27 -3.37
CA GLU A 59 -3.63 6.13 -2.38
C GLU A 59 -2.85 7.43 -2.27
N THR A 60 -3.56 8.55 -2.20
CA THR A 60 -2.98 9.83 -1.77
C THR A 60 -3.62 10.22 -0.46
N VAL A 61 -2.81 10.53 0.55
CA VAL A 61 -3.28 11.07 1.83
C VAL A 61 -2.84 12.53 1.98
N CYS A 62 -3.70 13.32 2.63
CA CYS A 62 -3.41 14.70 2.99
C CYS A 62 -3.71 14.92 4.48
N PRO A 63 -2.74 15.42 5.27
CA PRO A 63 -2.96 15.77 6.66
C PRO A 63 -3.92 16.95 6.80
N SER A 64 -4.82 16.85 7.77
CA SER A 64 -5.71 17.94 8.17
C SER A 64 -5.00 18.94 9.09
N ASP A 65 -5.64 20.08 9.35
CA ASP A 65 -5.15 21.06 10.34
C ASP A 65 -4.90 20.42 11.71
N LYS A 66 -5.75 19.47 12.11
CA LYS A 66 -5.56 18.72 13.35
C LYS A 66 -4.29 17.87 13.33
N ALA A 67 -3.96 17.24 12.19
CA ALA A 67 -2.74 16.49 12.04
C ALA A 67 -1.50 17.38 12.13
N TRP A 68 -1.56 18.57 11.53
CA TRP A 68 -0.51 19.59 11.61
C TRP A 68 -0.32 20.07 13.06
N ALA A 69 -1.39 20.39 13.76
CA ALA A 69 -1.33 20.79 15.18
C ALA A 69 -0.70 19.73 16.09
N ASN A 70 -0.85 18.46 15.75
CA ASN A 70 -0.34 17.34 16.54
C ASN A 70 1.02 16.79 16.04
N SER A 71 1.60 17.37 15.00
CA SER A 71 2.87 16.92 14.40
C SER A 71 2.90 15.40 14.14
N THR A 72 1.98 14.94 13.31
CA THR A 72 1.86 13.51 12.96
C THR A 72 3.04 13.04 12.11
N THR A 73 3.14 11.74 11.89
CA THR A 73 4.19 11.17 11.02
C THR A 73 4.12 11.76 9.61
N GLN A 74 2.91 11.91 9.07
CA GLN A 74 2.69 12.44 7.72
C GLN A 74 3.10 13.92 7.61
N THR A 75 2.76 14.74 8.61
CA THR A 75 3.15 16.15 8.60
C THR A 75 4.67 16.34 8.70
N ARG A 76 5.33 15.57 9.60
CA ARG A 76 6.81 15.60 9.68
C ARG A 76 7.48 15.12 8.40
N LEU A 77 6.85 14.19 7.68
CA LEU A 77 7.36 13.70 6.41
C LEU A 77 7.25 14.79 5.32
N LEU A 78 6.09 15.45 5.23
CA LEU A 78 5.87 16.58 4.32
C LEU A 78 6.83 17.74 4.60
N GLU A 79 7.03 18.11 5.88
CA GLU A 79 8.00 19.16 6.28
C GLU A 79 9.43 18.84 5.83
N ARG A 80 9.80 17.57 5.84
CA ARG A 80 11.16 17.13 5.49
C ARG A 80 11.37 16.91 4.00
N ASN A 81 10.39 16.30 3.33
CA ASN A 81 10.54 15.81 1.97
C ASN A 81 9.62 16.50 0.94
N GLY A 82 8.63 17.29 1.38
CA GLY A 82 7.55 17.72 0.50
C GLY A 82 6.58 16.56 0.17
N ASP A 83 5.83 16.73 -0.90
CA ASP A 83 4.93 15.69 -1.41
C ASP A 83 5.76 14.48 -1.88
N CYS A 84 5.48 13.29 -1.36
CA CYS A 84 6.34 12.14 -1.59
C CYS A 84 5.61 10.79 -1.45
N GLY A 85 6.26 9.74 -1.95
CA GLY A 85 5.89 8.35 -1.68
C GLY A 85 6.33 7.94 -0.28
N TYR A 86 5.42 7.36 0.51
CA TYR A 86 5.74 7.10 1.91
C TYR A 86 5.40 5.71 2.41
N MET A 87 4.59 4.94 1.70
CA MET A 87 4.21 3.60 2.15
C MET A 87 4.03 2.64 0.97
N ALA A 88 4.53 1.43 1.16
CA ALA A 88 4.25 0.29 0.29
C ALA A 88 3.44 -0.75 1.06
N ILE A 89 2.36 -1.24 0.44
CA ILE A 89 1.44 -2.22 1.02
C ILE A 89 1.48 -3.50 0.20
N VAL A 90 1.79 -4.59 0.86
CA VAL A 90 1.85 -5.92 0.25
C VAL A 90 0.74 -6.80 0.81
N GLN A 91 -0.06 -7.36 -0.07
CA GLN A 91 -1.04 -8.38 0.30
C GLN A 91 -0.34 -9.71 0.53
N VAL A 92 -0.69 -10.39 1.62
CA VAL A 92 -0.17 -11.72 2.00
C VAL A 92 -1.31 -12.70 2.20
N PRO A 93 -1.08 -14.01 2.00
CA PRO A 93 -2.11 -15.03 2.22
C PRO A 93 -2.40 -15.33 3.70
N ASP A 94 -1.42 -15.10 4.58
CA ASP A 94 -1.54 -15.33 6.02
C ASP A 94 -0.70 -14.28 6.78
N ILE A 95 -1.37 -13.28 7.31
CA ILE A 95 -0.71 -12.20 8.05
C ILE A 95 -0.17 -12.64 9.41
N ALA A 96 -0.79 -13.65 10.03
CA ALA A 96 -0.31 -14.17 11.30
C ALA A 96 1.02 -14.91 11.13
N LEU A 97 1.16 -15.67 10.03
CA LEU A 97 2.42 -16.29 9.66
C LEU A 97 3.48 -15.24 9.32
N ALA A 98 3.15 -14.28 8.47
CA ALA A 98 4.03 -13.19 8.09
C ALA A 98 4.51 -12.39 9.31
N SER A 99 3.62 -12.03 10.23
CA SER A 99 3.95 -11.30 11.45
C SER A 99 4.89 -12.10 12.37
N ARG A 100 4.68 -13.41 12.52
CA ARG A 100 5.60 -14.28 13.29
C ARG A 100 6.97 -14.35 12.65
N SER A 101 7.03 -14.45 11.32
CA SER A 101 8.30 -14.47 10.58
C SER A 101 9.08 -13.17 10.75
N MET A 102 8.38 -12.03 10.68
CA MET A 102 8.97 -10.71 10.98
C MET A 102 9.52 -10.63 12.39
N ALA A 103 8.77 -11.11 13.38
CA ALA A 103 9.19 -11.13 14.79
C ALA A 103 10.44 -11.98 14.99
N ALA A 104 10.53 -13.15 14.35
CA ALA A 104 11.66 -14.06 14.46
C ALA A 104 12.97 -13.44 13.91
N GLN A 105 12.89 -12.47 13.01
CA GLN A 105 14.05 -11.75 12.49
C GLN A 105 14.54 -10.61 13.40
N GLY A 106 13.95 -10.44 14.58
CA GLY A 106 14.30 -9.33 15.47
C GLY A 106 13.73 -7.98 15.04
N SER A 107 12.91 -7.96 14.01
CA SER A 107 12.19 -6.75 13.54
C SER A 107 11.11 -6.29 14.54
N GLY A 108 11.17 -6.81 15.76
CA GLY A 108 10.13 -6.72 16.78
C GLY A 108 9.85 -5.36 17.38
N THR A 109 10.57 -4.33 16.99
CA THR A 109 10.36 -2.98 17.53
C THR A 109 9.42 -2.12 16.68
N GLY A 110 8.84 -2.68 15.64
CA GLY A 110 8.26 -1.90 14.56
C GLY A 110 6.77 -1.98 14.36
N ILE A 111 5.98 -2.65 15.19
CA ILE A 111 4.54 -2.53 15.03
C ILE A 111 4.11 -1.11 15.38
N VAL A 112 3.51 -0.48 14.40
CA VAL A 112 2.93 0.83 14.58
C VAL A 112 1.43 0.73 14.83
N SER A 113 0.73 -0.13 14.11
CA SER A 113 -0.69 -0.39 14.33
C SER A 113 -1.13 -1.71 13.68
N GLY A 114 -2.15 -2.33 14.25
CA GLY A 114 -2.94 -3.33 13.56
C GLY A 114 -4.37 -2.81 13.50
N ASP A 115 -4.90 -2.70 12.30
CA ASP A 115 -6.26 -2.23 12.10
C ASP A 115 -7.15 -3.35 11.59
N TRP A 116 -8.35 -3.38 12.13
CA TRP A 116 -9.42 -4.22 11.65
C TRP A 116 -10.30 -3.41 10.72
N ASN A 117 -10.36 -3.77 9.46
CA ASN A 117 -11.33 -3.18 8.55
C ASN A 117 -12.70 -3.82 8.78
N VAL A 118 -13.51 -3.20 9.62
CA VAL A 118 -14.94 -3.55 9.76
C VAL A 118 -15.71 -2.87 8.64
N CYS A 119 -16.65 -3.59 8.04
CA CYS A 119 -17.51 -3.02 7.03
C CYS A 119 -18.28 -1.81 7.59
N PRO A 120 -18.22 -0.64 6.95
CA PRO A 120 -19.03 0.49 7.35
C PRO A 120 -20.49 0.18 7.05
N GLY A 121 -21.38 0.42 8.00
CA GLY A 121 -22.80 0.42 7.75
C GLY A 121 -23.64 -0.59 8.50
N GLU A 122 -23.09 -1.34 9.44
CA GLU A 122 -23.94 -2.07 10.37
C GLU A 122 -24.68 -1.08 11.27
N PRO A 123 -26.02 -1.09 11.30
CA PRO A 123 -26.80 -0.24 12.19
C PRO A 123 -26.38 -0.49 13.65
N GLY A 124 -25.89 0.52 14.34
CA GLY A 124 -25.51 0.46 15.74
C GLY A 124 -24.02 0.35 16.02
N THR A 125 -23.18 0.19 15.01
CA THR A 125 -21.72 0.08 15.22
C THR A 125 -21.00 1.43 15.21
N GLY A 126 -21.66 2.54 14.90
CA GLY A 126 -21.01 3.85 14.77
C GLY A 126 -19.92 3.81 13.72
N LEU A 127 -18.85 4.58 13.87
CA LEU A 127 -17.60 4.39 13.15
C LEU A 127 -16.87 3.15 13.71
N ALA A 128 -17.62 2.17 14.06
CA ALA A 128 -17.18 0.93 14.61
C ALA A 128 -16.34 0.27 13.56
N GLY A 129 -15.10 0.11 13.86
CA GLY A 129 -14.32 -0.74 13.12
C GLY A 129 -12.89 -0.44 12.94
N VAL A 130 -12.40 0.65 13.42
CA VAL A 130 -10.98 0.76 13.67
C VAL A 130 -10.78 0.52 15.16
N THR A 131 -10.70 -0.73 15.53
CA THR A 131 -10.08 -1.06 16.80
C THR A 131 -8.59 -1.10 16.54
N ALA A 132 -7.92 0.03 16.69
CA ALA A 132 -6.47 0.05 16.77
C ALA A 132 -6.07 -0.80 17.98
N GLY A 133 -5.82 -2.07 17.77
CA GLY A 133 -5.24 -2.96 18.76
C GLY A 133 -3.72 -2.89 18.64
N ARG A 134 -3.01 -2.66 19.73
CA ARG A 134 -1.57 -2.93 19.76
C ARG A 134 -1.41 -4.44 19.85
N TYR A 135 -0.96 -5.06 18.76
CA TYR A 135 -0.59 -6.47 18.78
C TYR A 135 0.87 -6.61 19.16
N GLN A 136 1.14 -7.62 19.96
CA GLN A 136 2.51 -8.11 20.06
C GLN A 136 2.79 -8.94 18.79
N LEU A 137 3.94 -8.71 18.18
CA LEU A 137 4.37 -9.48 17.01
C LEU A 137 4.34 -10.98 17.33
N GLY A 138 3.69 -11.74 16.45
CA GLY A 138 3.60 -13.18 16.59
C GLY A 138 2.40 -13.71 17.36
N GLU A 139 1.56 -12.85 17.96
CA GLU A 139 0.29 -13.30 18.51
C GLU A 139 -0.74 -13.58 17.41
N PRO A 140 -1.62 -14.57 17.58
CA PRO A 140 -2.71 -14.81 16.64
C PRO A 140 -3.63 -13.60 16.60
N LEU A 141 -3.86 -13.08 15.42
CA LEU A 141 -4.84 -12.04 15.22
C LEU A 141 -6.25 -12.63 15.36
N PRO A 142 -7.15 -12.02 16.14
CA PRO A 142 -8.51 -12.50 16.28
C PRO A 142 -9.21 -12.40 14.93
N LYS A 143 -9.50 -13.53 14.31
CA LYS A 143 -10.30 -13.60 13.08
C LYS A 143 -11.74 -13.91 13.49
N GLU A 144 -12.60 -12.89 13.54
CA GLU A 144 -14.03 -13.10 13.70
C GLU A 144 -14.69 -13.19 12.32
N PRO A 145 -15.09 -14.38 11.87
CA PRO A 145 -15.72 -14.54 10.57
C PRO A 145 -16.97 -13.67 10.45
N GLY A 146 -17.06 -12.91 9.38
CA GLY A 146 -18.24 -12.13 9.03
C GLY A 146 -18.27 -10.69 9.53
N THR A 147 -17.35 -10.28 10.42
CA THR A 147 -17.32 -8.92 10.96
C THR A 147 -16.18 -8.06 10.36
N VAL A 148 -15.17 -8.67 9.77
CA VAL A 148 -13.96 -8.01 9.31
C VAL A 148 -13.62 -8.41 7.89
N SER A 149 -13.30 -7.43 7.04
CA SER A 149 -12.98 -7.66 5.62
C SER A 149 -11.51 -7.97 5.37
N GLY A 150 -10.66 -7.66 6.33
CA GLY A 150 -9.22 -7.89 6.26
C GLY A 150 -8.53 -7.38 7.51
N VAL A 151 -7.25 -7.64 7.57
CA VAL A 151 -6.38 -7.17 8.65
C VAL A 151 -5.07 -6.66 8.05
N ASN A 152 -4.52 -5.63 8.66
CA ASN A 152 -3.24 -5.07 8.27
C ASN A 152 -2.32 -4.87 9.48
N VAL A 153 -1.02 -4.92 9.21
CA VAL A 153 0.03 -4.64 10.19
C VAL A 153 1.03 -3.70 9.56
N GLN A 154 1.31 -2.60 10.24
CA GLN A 154 2.29 -1.61 9.80
C GLN A 154 3.62 -1.78 10.52
N TYR A 155 4.71 -1.60 9.80
CA TYR A 155 6.08 -1.73 10.27
C TYR A 155 6.84 -0.42 10.12
N HIS A 156 7.76 -0.19 11.05
CA HIS A 156 8.53 1.05 11.11
C HIS A 156 9.50 1.18 9.92
N PRO A 157 9.64 2.38 9.31
CA PRO A 157 10.51 2.60 8.16
C PRO A 157 11.98 2.25 8.39
N ARG A 158 12.45 2.28 9.63
CA ARG A 158 13.84 1.95 9.97
C ARG A 158 14.25 0.55 9.52
N ASP A 159 13.32 -0.42 9.58
CA ASP A 159 13.61 -1.81 9.28
C ASP A 159 13.22 -2.17 7.83
N PHE A 160 12.37 -1.37 7.19
CA PHE A 160 11.77 -1.64 5.88
C PHE A 160 12.03 -0.58 4.82
N GLY A 161 12.80 0.46 5.14
CA GLY A 161 13.16 1.53 4.21
C GLY A 161 12.06 2.57 3.98
N THR A 162 10.81 2.15 4.05
CA THR A 162 9.61 2.99 4.02
C THR A 162 8.64 2.53 5.10
N LEU A 163 7.58 3.29 5.37
CA LEU A 163 6.46 2.75 6.12
C LEU A 163 5.92 1.56 5.33
N ALA A 164 5.99 0.38 5.92
CA ALA A 164 5.59 -0.87 5.29
C ALA A 164 4.28 -1.35 5.90
N GLU A 165 3.39 -1.86 5.06
CA GLU A 165 2.19 -2.51 5.54
C GLU A 165 2.04 -3.87 4.85
N ILE A 166 1.70 -4.88 5.61
CA ILE A 166 1.21 -6.14 5.08
C ILE A 166 -0.27 -6.27 5.37
N GLN A 167 -1.02 -6.78 4.40
CA GLN A 167 -2.46 -6.98 4.50
C GLN A 167 -2.82 -8.42 4.19
N GLU A 168 -3.75 -8.97 4.97
CA GLU A 168 -4.50 -10.16 4.60
C GLU A 168 -5.94 -9.75 4.33
N ASN A 169 -6.44 -10.10 3.16
CA ASN A 169 -7.79 -9.78 2.74
C ASN A 169 -8.61 -11.06 2.69
N TRP A 170 -9.77 -11.05 3.34
CA TRP A 170 -10.58 -12.25 3.47
C TRP A 170 -11.63 -12.35 2.38
N PRO A 171 -11.76 -13.55 1.76
CA PRO A 171 -12.88 -13.81 0.88
C PRO A 171 -14.19 -13.76 1.67
N GLY A 172 -15.25 -13.26 1.06
CA GLY A 172 -16.56 -13.18 1.70
C GLY A 172 -17.08 -11.77 1.94
N GLN A 173 -16.40 -10.76 1.43
CA GLN A 173 -16.92 -9.38 1.42
C GLN A 173 -18.21 -9.22 0.62
N ASP A 174 -18.48 -10.14 -0.30
CA ASP A 174 -19.74 -10.28 -0.99
C ASP A 174 -20.92 -10.61 -0.05
N GLN A 175 -20.64 -11.04 1.18
CA GLN A 175 -21.66 -11.22 2.23
C GLN A 175 -22.13 -9.89 2.84
N PHE A 176 -21.44 -8.79 2.55
CA PHE A 176 -21.80 -7.46 3.04
C PHE A 176 -22.51 -6.65 1.93
N PRO A 177 -23.85 -6.70 1.85
CA PRO A 177 -24.60 -6.06 0.78
C PRO A 177 -24.45 -4.52 0.75
N HIS A 178 -24.00 -3.90 1.82
CA HIS A 178 -23.75 -2.47 1.90
C HIS A 178 -22.40 -2.04 1.34
N ASN A 179 -21.52 -2.98 1.00
CA ASN A 179 -20.29 -2.69 0.28
C ASN A 179 -20.50 -2.54 -1.23
N LYS A 180 -21.71 -2.73 -1.71
CA LYS A 180 -22.01 -2.47 -3.13
C LYS A 180 -21.75 -1.01 -3.44
N GLY A 181 -20.74 -0.79 -4.26
CA GLY A 181 -20.32 0.56 -4.67
C GLY A 181 -19.37 1.27 -3.70
N THR A 182 -19.03 0.68 -2.56
CA THR A 182 -17.92 1.14 -1.71
C THR A 182 -16.68 0.32 -2.04
N TYR A 183 -15.66 1.02 -2.46
CA TYR A 183 -14.38 0.42 -2.67
C TYR A 183 -13.73 0.09 -1.31
N TYR A 184 -13.42 -1.19 -1.13
CA TYR A 184 -12.51 -1.62 -0.09
C TYR A 184 -11.20 -2.03 -0.74
N PRO A 185 -10.07 -1.44 -0.40
CA PRO A 185 -8.77 -1.87 -0.91
C PRO A 185 -8.42 -3.27 -0.42
N ALA A 186 -9.37 -3.98 0.10
CA ALA A 186 -9.21 -5.24 0.78
C ALA A 186 -10.14 -6.29 0.20
N GLY A 187 -9.61 -7.39 -0.30
CA GLY A 187 -10.33 -8.60 -0.61
C GLY A 187 -10.51 -8.95 -2.08
N ASN A 188 -10.73 -10.25 -2.30
CA ASN A 188 -10.88 -10.81 -3.64
C ASN A 188 -12.23 -10.46 -4.30
N THR A 189 -13.19 -9.96 -3.52
CA THR A 189 -14.57 -9.70 -3.98
C THR A 189 -14.79 -8.29 -4.49
N TRP A 190 -13.87 -7.38 -4.20
CA TRP A 190 -13.89 -6.03 -4.77
C TRP A 190 -13.90 -6.04 -6.30
N GLN A 191 -13.38 -7.10 -6.94
CA GLN A 191 -13.41 -7.27 -8.39
C GLN A 191 -14.84 -7.27 -8.96
N ARG A 192 -15.80 -7.83 -8.24
CA ARG A 192 -17.19 -7.91 -8.72
C ARG A 192 -17.88 -6.54 -8.77
N ASP A 193 -17.61 -5.70 -7.78
CA ASP A 193 -18.20 -4.36 -7.74
C ASP A 193 -17.49 -3.37 -8.66
N VAL A 194 -16.30 -3.73 -9.09
CA VAL A 194 -15.43 -2.87 -9.87
C VAL A 194 -15.48 -3.17 -11.35
N ASP A 195 -15.99 -4.31 -11.78
CA ASP A 195 -16.25 -4.60 -13.20
C ASP A 195 -17.19 -3.55 -13.84
N ALA A 196 -17.95 -2.83 -13.02
CA ALA A 196 -18.79 -1.71 -13.44
C ALA A 196 -18.07 -0.34 -13.41
N ARG A 197 -16.80 -0.25 -12.96
CA ARG A 197 -16.06 1.02 -12.85
C ARG A 197 -14.89 1.04 -13.82
N PRO A 198 -14.60 2.21 -14.42
CA PRO A 198 -13.47 2.31 -15.34
C PRO A 198 -12.18 1.90 -14.64
N VAL A 199 -11.46 0.96 -15.21
CA VAL A 199 -10.08 0.65 -14.85
C VAL A 199 -9.20 1.74 -15.46
N GLY A 200 -8.10 2.09 -14.82
CA GLY A 200 -7.15 3.05 -15.33
C GLY A 200 -6.77 2.78 -16.79
N GLY A 201 -6.83 3.81 -17.62
CA GLY A 201 -6.73 3.66 -19.07
C GLY A 201 -5.35 3.38 -19.64
N VAL A 202 -4.25 3.53 -18.85
CA VAL A 202 -2.87 3.37 -19.34
C VAL A 202 -2.14 2.17 -18.73
N THR A 203 -2.63 1.62 -17.62
CA THR A 203 -1.92 0.56 -16.87
C THR A 203 -2.84 -0.54 -16.36
N SER A 204 -2.31 -1.75 -16.29
CA SER A 204 -2.96 -2.90 -15.66
C SER A 204 -2.55 -3.13 -14.20
N GLY A 205 -1.68 -2.30 -13.63
CA GLY A 205 -1.24 -2.38 -12.24
C GLY A 205 0.26 -2.15 -12.05
N PHE A 206 0.73 -2.36 -10.83
CA PHE A 206 2.14 -2.21 -10.50
C PHE A 206 2.99 -3.34 -11.07
N ALA A 207 4.12 -2.98 -11.68
CA ALA A 207 5.17 -3.88 -12.08
C ALA A 207 6.30 -3.91 -11.04
N ALA A 208 6.70 -2.74 -10.54
CA ALA A 208 7.71 -2.66 -9.50
C ALA A 208 7.50 -1.45 -8.59
N VAL A 209 8.11 -1.52 -7.40
CA VAL A 209 8.34 -0.38 -6.52
C VAL A 209 9.82 -0.27 -6.20
N GLU A 210 10.34 0.95 -6.18
CA GLU A 210 11.70 1.26 -5.77
C GLU A 210 11.68 2.06 -4.46
N ILE A 211 12.42 1.56 -3.47
CA ILE A 211 12.45 2.10 -2.11
C ILE A 211 13.88 2.51 -1.78
N ALA A 212 14.11 3.79 -1.57
CA ALA A 212 15.39 4.33 -1.15
C ALA A 212 15.57 4.22 0.37
N VAL A 213 16.68 3.62 0.79
CA VAL A 213 16.96 3.25 2.18
C VAL A 213 18.23 3.92 2.66
N ARG A 214 18.20 4.66 3.77
CA ARG A 214 19.37 5.41 4.26
C ARG A 214 20.11 4.73 5.42
N SER A 215 19.38 4.17 6.35
CA SER A 215 19.93 3.78 7.67
C SER A 215 20.32 2.32 7.78
N ILE A 216 20.10 1.54 6.74
CA ILE A 216 20.30 0.11 6.71
C ILE A 216 20.69 -0.29 5.28
N ASP A 217 21.53 -1.30 5.14
CA ASP A 217 21.92 -1.85 3.85
C ASP A 217 20.67 -2.29 3.04
N PRO A 218 20.51 -1.85 1.78
CA PRO A 218 19.41 -2.24 0.91
C PRO A 218 19.19 -3.77 0.83
N GLN A 219 20.25 -4.55 0.80
CA GLN A 219 20.16 -6.01 0.80
C GLN A 219 19.61 -6.55 2.12
N GLN A 220 19.93 -5.91 3.25
CA GLN A 220 19.35 -6.29 4.54
C GLN A 220 17.87 -5.98 4.60
N VAL A 221 17.42 -4.86 4.07
CA VAL A 221 16.00 -4.53 3.95
C VAL A 221 15.28 -5.55 3.07
N CYS A 222 15.88 -5.93 1.94
CA CYS A 222 15.35 -6.97 1.05
C CYS A 222 15.15 -8.29 1.81
N ARG A 223 16.13 -8.71 2.60
CA ARG A 223 16.02 -9.91 3.47
C ARG A 223 14.92 -9.78 4.52
N HIS A 224 14.72 -8.60 5.12
CA HIS A 224 13.63 -8.38 6.07
C HIS A 224 12.27 -8.54 5.42
N TRP A 225 12.09 -7.96 4.23
CA TRP A 225 10.86 -8.14 3.46
C TRP A 225 10.64 -9.61 3.07
N GLN A 226 11.67 -10.30 2.56
CA GLN A 226 11.56 -11.72 2.23
C GLN A 226 11.16 -12.56 3.43
N ALA A 227 11.79 -12.33 4.59
CA ALA A 227 11.48 -13.05 5.81
C ALA A 227 10.03 -12.88 6.26
N GLY A 228 9.48 -11.68 6.08
CA GLY A 228 8.09 -11.40 6.43
C GLY A 228 7.08 -11.93 5.43
N LEU A 229 7.40 -11.84 4.15
CA LEU A 229 6.51 -12.29 3.09
C LEU A 229 6.54 -13.82 2.89
N GLY A 230 7.62 -14.47 3.32
CA GLY A 230 7.73 -15.92 3.30
C GLY A 230 8.05 -16.52 1.94
N ALA A 231 7.65 -17.78 1.74
CA ALA A 231 8.06 -18.61 0.59
C ALA A 231 7.48 -18.18 -0.78
N GLY A 232 6.62 -17.17 -0.81
CA GLY A 232 6.01 -16.68 -2.04
C GLY A 232 6.84 -15.62 -2.78
N CYS A 233 8.05 -15.30 -2.29
CA CYS A 233 8.94 -14.32 -2.90
C CYS A 233 10.38 -14.82 -2.91
N GLU A 234 11.16 -14.33 -3.88
CA GLU A 234 12.57 -14.72 -4.07
C GLU A 234 13.46 -13.49 -4.21
N ILE A 235 14.62 -13.52 -3.54
CA ILE A 235 15.65 -12.52 -3.76
C ILE A 235 16.34 -12.85 -5.09
N ASP A 236 16.54 -11.81 -5.92
CA ASP A 236 17.24 -11.92 -7.18
C ASP A 236 18.71 -12.34 -6.95
N ALA A 237 19.16 -13.37 -7.67
CA ALA A 237 20.52 -13.92 -7.51
C ALA A 237 21.61 -12.96 -7.98
N ASP A 238 21.31 -12.15 -8.99
CA ASP A 238 22.24 -11.19 -9.58
C ASP A 238 22.17 -9.82 -8.91
N ASN A 239 21.03 -9.51 -8.30
CA ASN A 239 20.79 -8.26 -7.57
C ASN A 239 20.14 -8.52 -6.21
N PRO A 240 20.92 -8.81 -5.16
CA PRO A 240 20.39 -9.21 -3.84
C PRO A 240 19.62 -8.11 -3.09
N ALA A 241 19.50 -6.91 -3.64
CA ALA A 241 18.63 -5.84 -3.17
C ALA A 241 17.29 -5.80 -3.92
N THR A 242 16.97 -6.82 -4.72
CA THR A 242 15.72 -6.96 -5.47
C THR A 242 14.97 -8.19 -5.00
N LEU A 243 13.67 -8.02 -4.74
CA LEU A 243 12.75 -9.06 -4.32
C LEU A 243 11.70 -9.27 -5.41
N HIS A 244 11.60 -10.49 -5.92
CA HIS A 244 10.55 -10.91 -6.85
C HIS A 244 9.32 -11.38 -6.09
N LEU A 245 8.17 -10.85 -6.48
CA LEU A 245 6.85 -11.24 -5.97
C LEU A 245 6.08 -12.02 -7.04
N ALA A 246 4.90 -12.51 -6.66
CA ALA A 246 3.98 -13.13 -7.59
C ALA A 246 3.59 -12.20 -8.74
N GLY A 247 3.20 -12.76 -9.88
CA GLY A 247 2.71 -11.99 -11.02
C GLY A 247 3.76 -11.15 -11.75
N GLY A 248 5.05 -11.43 -11.54
CA GLY A 248 6.15 -10.70 -12.17
C GLY A 248 6.44 -9.34 -11.53
N GLN A 249 5.85 -9.06 -10.38
CA GLN A 249 6.12 -7.82 -9.65
C GLN A 249 7.46 -7.88 -8.91
N THR A 250 8.10 -6.72 -8.73
CA THR A 250 9.36 -6.62 -7.98
C THR A 250 9.35 -5.48 -6.96
N MET A 251 10.13 -5.65 -5.89
CA MET A 251 10.51 -4.58 -4.97
C MET A 251 12.02 -4.40 -5.05
N ARG A 252 12.48 -3.19 -5.37
CA ARG A 252 13.88 -2.84 -5.45
C ARG A 252 14.25 -1.91 -4.29
N PHE A 253 15.35 -2.22 -3.61
CA PHE A 253 15.87 -1.43 -2.52
C PHE A 253 17.17 -0.78 -2.96
N VAL A 254 17.26 0.54 -2.83
CA VAL A 254 18.39 1.33 -3.37
C VAL A 254 18.95 2.28 -2.32
N GLU A 255 20.19 2.70 -2.51
CA GLU A 255 20.72 3.83 -1.77
C GLU A 255 20.01 5.13 -2.16
N PRO A 256 19.87 6.08 -1.24
CA PRO A 256 19.29 7.37 -1.57
C PRO A 256 20.08 8.08 -2.66
N GLY A 257 19.36 8.77 -3.55
CA GLY A 257 19.97 9.65 -4.52
C GLY A 257 20.74 10.83 -3.89
N PRO A 258 21.33 11.71 -4.71
CA PRO A 258 22.12 12.85 -4.23
C PRO A 258 21.35 13.83 -3.32
N ASP A 259 20.04 13.87 -3.46
CA ASP A 259 19.12 14.66 -2.62
C ASP A 259 18.90 14.03 -1.23
N GLY A 260 19.35 12.78 -1.04
CA GLY A 260 19.25 12.04 0.19
C GLY A 260 17.83 11.64 0.60
N ARG A 261 16.89 11.63 -0.32
CA ARG A 261 15.50 11.20 -0.08
C ARG A 261 15.40 9.73 0.22
N THR A 262 14.42 9.35 1.03
CA THR A 262 14.13 7.97 1.42
C THR A 262 12.63 7.69 1.34
N GLY A 263 12.28 6.42 1.23
CA GLY A 263 10.90 5.96 1.04
C GLY A 263 10.67 5.51 -0.39
N VAL A 264 9.45 5.54 -0.86
CA VAL A 264 9.11 5.17 -2.24
C VAL A 264 9.56 6.28 -3.18
N VAL A 265 10.51 5.97 -4.05
CA VAL A 265 11.12 6.93 -5.00
C VAL A 265 10.83 6.60 -6.46
N GLY A 266 10.44 5.36 -6.75
CA GLY A 266 10.10 4.91 -8.10
C GLY A 266 8.99 3.87 -8.11
N VAL A 267 8.18 3.88 -9.16
CA VAL A 267 7.12 2.90 -9.41
C VAL A 267 7.07 2.60 -10.90
N ASP A 268 7.21 1.33 -11.24
CA ASP A 268 6.95 0.86 -12.59
C ASP A 268 5.51 0.32 -12.67
N LEU A 269 4.84 0.65 -13.76
CA LEU A 269 3.47 0.25 -14.04
C LEU A 269 3.45 -0.61 -15.31
N PHE A 270 2.78 -1.75 -15.28
CA PHE A 270 2.55 -2.52 -16.49
C PHE A 270 1.66 -1.72 -17.44
N ALA A 271 2.16 -1.41 -18.63
CA ALA A 271 1.37 -0.77 -19.66
C ALA A 271 0.17 -1.64 -20.05
N LEU A 272 -1.01 -1.04 -20.15
CA LEU A 272 -2.19 -1.76 -20.62
C LEU A 272 -2.06 -2.00 -22.14
N PRO A 273 -2.11 -3.26 -22.61
CA PRO A 273 -2.00 -3.56 -24.03
C PRO A 273 -3.06 -2.82 -24.86
N GLY A 274 -2.62 -2.15 -25.90
CA GLY A 274 -3.50 -1.37 -26.80
C GLY A 274 -3.94 0.00 -26.28
N ALA A 275 -3.63 0.36 -25.04
CA ALA A 275 -3.89 1.70 -24.53
C ALA A 275 -2.87 2.71 -25.08
N PRO A 276 -3.27 3.99 -25.28
CA PRO A 276 -2.34 5.03 -25.65
C PRO A 276 -1.27 5.22 -24.59
N ARG A 277 0.00 5.16 -24.95
CA ARG A 277 1.09 5.56 -24.04
C ARG A 277 1.11 7.08 -23.93
N ARG A 278 0.59 7.61 -22.82
CA ARG A 278 0.61 9.06 -22.56
C ARG A 278 1.96 9.57 -22.12
N PHE A 279 2.79 8.69 -21.56
CA PHE A 279 4.17 8.95 -21.13
C PHE A 279 4.98 7.65 -21.16
N SER A 280 6.30 7.76 -21.25
CA SER A 280 7.20 6.66 -20.94
C SER A 280 7.60 6.71 -19.46
N SER A 281 7.86 7.91 -18.96
CA SER A 281 8.07 8.22 -17.56
C SER A 281 7.56 9.62 -17.21
N ILE A 282 7.19 9.81 -15.95
CA ILE A 282 6.72 11.08 -15.39
C ILE A 282 7.08 11.13 -13.91
N GLU A 283 7.26 12.34 -13.37
CA GLU A 283 7.48 12.54 -11.94
C GLU A 283 6.27 13.24 -11.30
N ILE A 284 5.70 12.62 -10.27
CA ILE A 284 4.58 13.17 -9.48
C ILE A 284 4.83 12.81 -8.02
N CYS A 285 4.75 13.77 -7.11
CA CYS A 285 5.02 13.60 -5.68
C CYS A 285 6.43 13.05 -5.41
N ASP A 286 7.42 13.55 -6.13
CA ASP A 286 8.80 13.06 -6.03
C ASP A 286 8.95 11.54 -6.24
N VAL A 287 8.00 10.91 -6.88
CA VAL A 287 8.05 9.53 -7.32
C VAL A 287 8.18 9.49 -8.82
N HIS A 288 9.16 8.71 -9.29
CA HIS A 288 9.37 8.48 -10.71
C HIS A 288 8.48 7.32 -11.18
N TRP A 289 7.53 7.62 -12.06
CA TRP A 289 6.57 6.66 -12.61
C TRP A 289 6.99 6.26 -14.02
N THR A 290 7.11 4.96 -14.28
CA THR A 290 7.52 4.43 -15.58
C THR A 290 6.48 3.43 -16.09
N LEU A 291 6.11 3.52 -17.37
CA LEU A 291 5.31 2.50 -18.05
C LEU A 291 6.24 1.46 -18.68
N VAL A 292 6.13 0.21 -18.22
CA VAL A 292 6.88 -0.93 -18.74
C VAL A 292 5.96 -1.90 -19.47
N ASP A 293 6.48 -2.60 -20.47
CA ASP A 293 5.70 -3.64 -21.14
C ASP A 293 5.49 -4.84 -20.22
N PRO A 294 4.30 -5.47 -20.22
CA PRO A 294 4.10 -6.71 -19.52
C PRO A 294 5.05 -7.80 -20.03
N VAL A 295 5.61 -8.57 -19.11
CA VAL A 295 6.52 -9.70 -19.41
C VAL A 295 5.74 -10.88 -19.96
#